data_c536ece7b69b02aa680dc54a76d357f0
#
_entry.id   c536ece7b69b02aa680dc54a76d357f0
#
_cell.length_a   1.000
_cell.length_b   1.000
_cell.length_c   1.000
_cell.angle_alpha   90.00
_cell.angle_beta   90.00
_cell.angle_gamma   90.00
#
_symmetry.space_group_name_H-M   'P 1'
#
loop_
_entity.id
_entity.type
_entity.pdbx_description
1 polymer ?
#
loop_
_entity_poly.entity_id
_entity_poly.type
_entity_poly.pdbx_seq_one_letter_code
_entity_poly.pdbx_strand_id
1 'polypeptide(L)'
;RKAFIEVKGVTLEADNIARFPDAPTARGVKHLEELIHCMREGYEAYLLLVIQMKGITRFEPNWDTHREFGETLQKAKKAGVHILAYDCLVEPDGMEIQNPVPVCLEETR
;
A
#
# COMPACT_ATOMS: atom_id res chain seq x y z
N ARG A 1 -20.48 9.21 8.83
CA ARG A 1 -20.17 8.09 7.94
C ARG A 1 -18.85 7.44 8.33
N LYS A 2 -18.83 6.11 8.43
CA LYS A 2 -17.64 5.38 8.84
C LYS A 2 -16.65 5.21 7.68
N ALA A 3 -15.38 5.28 8.02
CA ALA A 3 -14.30 4.95 7.12
C ALA A 3 -13.40 3.93 7.81
N PHE A 4 -12.84 3.03 7.02
CA PHE A 4 -11.90 2.01 7.52
C PHE A 4 -10.55 2.27 6.89
N ILE A 5 -9.51 2.31 7.70
CA ILE A 5 -8.16 2.61 7.25
C ILE A 5 -7.24 1.49 7.71
N GLU A 6 -6.57 0.87 6.76
CA GLU A 6 -5.51 -0.10 7.04
C GLU A 6 -4.18 0.56 6.71
N VAL A 7 -3.22 0.48 7.63
CA VAL A 7 -1.90 1.09 7.47
C VAL A 7 -0.86 0.00 7.32
N LYS A 8 -0.01 0.12 6.31
CA LYS A 8 1.12 -0.79 6.11
C LYS A 8 2.41 0.00 6.02
N GLY A 9 3.39 -0.36 6.84
CA GLY A 9 4.73 0.22 6.74
C GLY A 9 5.49 -0.41 5.59
N VAL A 10 6.17 0.40 4.79
CA VAL A 10 6.93 -0.05 3.63
C VAL A 10 8.39 0.32 3.83
N THR A 11 9.26 -0.69 3.86
CA THR A 11 10.70 -0.50 4.09
C THR A 11 11.57 -1.08 2.99
N LEU A 12 11.00 -1.83 2.05
CA LEU A 12 11.76 -2.43 0.95
C LEU A 12 11.87 -1.43 -0.20
N GLU A 13 13.10 -1.20 -0.65
CA GLU A 13 13.38 -0.27 -1.72
C GLU A 13 14.50 -0.80 -2.61
N ALA A 14 14.38 -0.59 -3.91
CA ALA A 14 15.43 -0.82 -4.88
C ALA A 14 15.24 0.18 -6.02
N ASP A 15 16.32 0.84 -6.43
CA ASP A 15 16.31 1.82 -7.53
C ASP A 15 15.27 2.92 -7.34
N ASN A 16 15.10 3.36 -6.08
CA ASN A 16 14.15 4.39 -5.67
C ASN A 16 12.69 3.99 -5.87
N ILE A 17 12.41 2.69 -5.97
CA ILE A 17 11.06 2.15 -6.04
C ILE A 17 10.78 1.40 -4.75
N ALA A 18 9.73 1.81 -4.05
CA ALA A 18 9.30 1.13 -2.84
C ALA A 18 8.33 0.00 -3.20
N ARG A 19 8.48 -1.15 -2.56
CA ARG A 19 7.64 -2.31 -2.83
C ARG A 19 7.14 -2.94 -1.56
N PHE A 20 6.00 -3.58 -1.66
CA PHE A 20 5.40 -4.34 -0.56
C PHE A 20 4.64 -5.54 -1.15
N PRO A 21 4.66 -6.70 -0.54
CA PRO A 21 5.35 -7.05 0.71
C PRO A 21 6.81 -7.45 0.48
N ASP A 22 7.60 -7.49 1.55
CA ASP A 22 8.97 -7.99 1.48
C ASP A 22 9.04 -9.51 1.66
N ALA A 23 7.94 -10.14 2.09
CA ALA A 23 7.76 -11.59 2.15
C ALA A 23 6.28 -11.90 1.90
N PRO A 24 5.92 -13.13 1.48
CA PRO A 24 4.52 -13.48 1.27
C PRO A 24 3.69 -13.24 2.54
N THR A 25 2.49 -12.66 2.37
CA THR A 25 1.65 -12.27 3.48
C THR A 25 0.17 -12.61 3.22
N ALA A 26 -0.27 -13.77 3.70
CA ALA A 26 -1.68 -14.11 3.64
C ALA A 26 -2.54 -13.11 4.42
N ARG A 27 -1.98 -12.57 5.51
CA ARG A 27 -2.66 -11.57 6.33
C ARG A 27 -2.86 -10.27 5.55
N GLY A 28 -1.88 -9.88 4.75
CA GLY A 28 -2.02 -8.68 3.91
C GLY A 28 -3.14 -8.82 2.88
N VAL A 29 -3.24 -9.99 2.24
CA VAL A 29 -4.32 -10.27 1.30
C VAL A 29 -5.66 -10.22 2.02
N LYS A 30 -5.76 -10.83 3.20
CA LYS A 30 -6.99 -10.83 3.98
C LYS A 30 -7.43 -9.41 4.34
N HIS A 31 -6.49 -8.55 4.75
CA HIS A 31 -6.81 -7.17 5.08
C HIS A 31 -7.37 -6.42 3.87
N LEU A 32 -6.80 -6.64 2.68
CA LEU A 32 -7.32 -6.02 1.47
C LEU A 32 -8.72 -6.51 1.14
N GLU A 33 -8.98 -7.79 1.31
CA GLU A 33 -10.31 -8.34 1.07
C GLU A 33 -11.33 -7.77 2.05
N GLU A 34 -10.92 -7.52 3.29
CA GLU A 34 -11.78 -6.87 4.29
C GLU A 34 -12.12 -5.43 3.87
N LEU A 35 -11.15 -4.69 3.31
CA LEU A 35 -11.40 -3.34 2.81
C LEU A 35 -12.36 -3.36 1.62
N ILE A 36 -12.22 -4.33 0.73
CA ILE A 36 -13.14 -4.50 -0.40
C ILE A 36 -14.55 -4.75 0.13
N HIS A 37 -14.67 -5.61 1.14
CA HIS A 37 -15.96 -5.90 1.75
C HIS A 37 -16.58 -4.63 2.34
N CYS A 38 -15.79 -3.80 3.03
CA CYS A 38 -16.28 -2.54 3.58
C CYS A 38 -16.85 -1.64 2.50
N MET A 39 -16.19 -1.53 1.35
CA MET A 39 -16.69 -0.73 0.23
C MET A 39 -18.04 -1.27 -0.27
N ARG A 40 -18.18 -2.59 -0.36
CA ARG A 40 -19.44 -3.21 -0.79
C ARG A 40 -20.58 -2.95 0.18
N GLU A 41 -20.24 -2.78 1.47
CA GLU A 41 -21.23 -2.49 2.51
C GLU A 41 -21.56 -0.99 2.60
N GLY A 42 -21.01 -0.17 1.73
CA GLY A 42 -21.35 1.26 1.68
C GLY A 42 -20.45 2.16 2.52
N TYR A 43 -19.37 1.63 3.08
CA TYR A 43 -18.40 2.42 3.84
C TYR A 43 -17.27 2.88 2.94
N GLU A 44 -16.52 3.89 3.38
CA GLU A 44 -15.26 4.26 2.73
C GLU A 44 -14.15 3.39 3.28
N ALA A 45 -13.20 3.01 2.41
CA ALA A 45 -12.07 2.21 2.83
C ALA A 45 -10.77 2.73 2.21
N TYR A 46 -9.73 2.76 3.01
CA TYR A 46 -8.42 3.30 2.64
C TYR A 46 -7.33 2.32 2.99
N LEU A 47 -6.38 2.16 2.08
CA LEU A 47 -5.10 1.54 2.39
C LEU A 47 -4.04 2.64 2.36
N LEU A 48 -3.35 2.84 3.47
CA LEU A 48 -2.30 3.84 3.58
C LEU A 48 -0.95 3.14 3.66
N LEU A 49 -0.12 3.35 2.63
CA LEU A 49 1.22 2.80 2.56
C LEU A 49 2.18 3.87 3.05
N VAL A 50 2.81 3.61 4.19
CA VAL A 50 3.71 4.55 4.84
C VAL A 50 5.14 4.12 4.49
N ILE A 51 5.75 4.82 3.53
CA ILE A 51 7.08 4.51 3.03
C ILE A 51 8.10 5.17 3.94
N GLN A 52 8.86 4.37 4.67
CA GLN A 52 9.70 4.85 5.77
C GLN A 52 11.06 5.35 5.28
N MET A 53 11.04 6.16 4.22
CA MET A 53 12.25 6.76 3.66
C MET A 53 11.87 7.87 2.67
N LYS A 54 12.85 8.67 2.27
CA LYS A 54 12.67 9.72 1.26
C LYS A 54 13.28 9.25 -0.08
N GLY A 55 13.04 10.01 -1.12
CA GLY A 55 13.67 9.78 -2.43
C GLY A 55 12.99 8.71 -3.27
N ILE A 56 11.78 8.32 -2.92
CA ILE A 56 11.04 7.27 -3.64
C ILE A 56 10.29 7.89 -4.82
N THR A 57 10.45 7.30 -6.00
CA THR A 57 9.79 7.79 -7.21
C THR A 57 8.39 7.22 -7.38
N ARG A 58 8.16 5.98 -6.92
CA ARG A 58 6.83 5.36 -6.95
C ARG A 58 6.78 4.15 -6.04
N PHE A 59 5.57 3.73 -5.72
CA PHE A 59 5.31 2.47 -5.03
C PHE A 59 4.77 1.45 -6.04
N GLU A 60 5.21 0.20 -5.93
CA GLU A 60 4.67 -0.92 -6.71
C GLU A 60 4.42 -2.12 -5.81
N PRO A 61 3.43 -2.97 -6.13
CA PRO A 61 3.37 -4.28 -5.50
C PRO A 61 4.63 -5.09 -5.80
N ASN A 62 5.06 -5.90 -4.85
CA ASN A 62 6.20 -6.78 -5.07
C ASN A 62 5.71 -8.07 -5.76
N TRP A 63 5.50 -7.99 -7.06
CA TRP A 63 4.93 -9.06 -7.87
C TRP A 63 5.70 -10.36 -7.76
N ASP A 64 7.03 -10.27 -7.71
CA ASP A 64 7.89 -11.45 -7.68
C ASP A 64 7.78 -12.19 -6.35
N THR A 65 7.55 -11.47 -5.27
CA THR A 65 7.48 -12.05 -3.93
C THR A 65 6.09 -12.60 -3.63
N HIS A 66 5.03 -11.88 -4.00
CA HIS A 66 3.67 -12.31 -3.66
C HIS A 66 2.67 -11.76 -4.69
N ARG A 67 2.51 -12.53 -5.77
CA ARG A 67 1.66 -12.12 -6.88
C ARG A 67 0.21 -11.89 -6.44
N GLU A 68 -0.29 -12.74 -5.56
CA GLU A 68 -1.68 -12.62 -5.09
C GLU A 68 -1.94 -11.28 -4.41
N PHE A 69 -0.96 -10.77 -3.68
CA PHE A 69 -1.11 -9.46 -3.03
C PHE A 69 -1.30 -8.36 -4.08
N GLY A 70 -0.49 -8.38 -5.13
CA GLY A 70 -0.60 -7.42 -6.22
C GLY A 70 -1.95 -7.49 -6.93
N GLU A 71 -2.40 -8.71 -7.21
CA GLU A 71 -3.71 -8.91 -7.85
C GLU A 71 -4.83 -8.43 -6.94
N THR A 72 -4.73 -8.65 -5.65
CA THR A 72 -5.74 -8.21 -4.69
C THR A 72 -5.74 -6.68 -4.56
N LEU A 73 -4.57 -6.04 -4.65
CA LEU A 73 -4.50 -4.59 -4.70
C LEU A 73 -5.23 -4.03 -5.92
N GLN A 74 -5.07 -4.67 -7.09
CA GLN A 74 -5.79 -4.25 -8.28
C GLN A 74 -7.31 -4.40 -8.10
N LYS A 75 -7.75 -5.50 -7.49
CA LYS A 75 -9.16 -5.71 -7.18
C LYS A 75 -9.68 -4.63 -6.22
N ALA A 76 -8.90 -4.32 -5.20
CA ALA A 76 -9.28 -3.30 -4.22
C ALA A 76 -9.45 -1.94 -4.89
N LYS A 77 -8.54 -1.58 -5.78
CA LYS A 77 -8.64 -0.33 -6.53
C LYS A 77 -9.93 -0.28 -7.35
N LYS A 78 -10.24 -1.35 -8.05
CA LYS A 78 -11.47 -1.44 -8.84
C LYS A 78 -12.73 -1.37 -7.98
N ALA A 79 -12.67 -1.88 -6.77
CA ALA A 79 -13.80 -1.84 -5.84
C ALA A 79 -13.98 -0.47 -5.20
N GLY A 80 -13.06 0.47 -5.44
CA GLY A 80 -13.16 1.83 -4.92
C GLY A 80 -12.35 2.08 -3.68
N VAL A 81 -11.56 1.12 -3.20
CA VAL A 81 -10.66 1.34 -2.07
C VAL A 81 -9.63 2.39 -2.46
N HIS A 82 -9.46 3.38 -1.59
CA HIS A 82 -8.47 4.44 -1.82
C HIS A 82 -7.10 3.92 -1.40
N ILE A 83 -6.18 3.82 -2.38
CA ILE A 83 -4.83 3.32 -2.12
C ILE A 83 -3.89 4.51 -2.20
N LEU A 84 -3.32 4.88 -1.06
CA LEU A 84 -2.49 6.06 -0.92
C LEU A 84 -1.12 5.67 -0.39
N ALA A 85 -0.08 6.32 -0.89
CA ALA A 85 1.28 6.13 -0.42
C ALA A 85 1.90 7.47 -0.10
N TYR A 86 2.61 7.54 1.02
CA TYR A 86 3.32 8.74 1.46
C TYR A 86 4.71 8.37 1.89
N ASP A 87 5.67 9.23 1.56
CA ASP A 87 7.02 9.08 2.11
C ASP A 87 7.10 9.68 3.51
N CYS A 88 8.22 9.43 4.18
CA CYS A 88 8.41 9.89 5.54
C CYS A 88 9.82 10.40 5.74
N LEU A 89 9.96 11.39 6.60
CA LEU A 89 11.24 11.77 7.16
C LEU A 89 11.41 10.97 8.45
N VAL A 90 12.46 10.16 8.51
CA VAL A 90 12.74 9.32 9.69
C VAL A 90 13.84 9.98 10.50
N GLU A 91 13.58 10.20 11.79
CA GLU A 91 14.52 10.82 12.72
C GLU A 91 14.68 9.91 13.94
N PRO A 92 15.73 10.10 14.76
CA PRO A 92 15.98 9.20 15.89
C PRO A 92 14.81 9.09 16.87
N ASP A 93 14.02 10.15 17.03
CA ASP A 93 12.93 10.17 18.00
C ASP A 93 11.55 10.11 17.35
N GLY A 94 11.47 9.81 16.04
CA GLY A 94 10.17 9.71 15.42
C GLY A 94 10.21 9.68 13.92
N MET A 95 9.00 9.76 13.35
CA MET A 95 8.83 9.69 11.91
C MET A 95 7.72 10.66 11.51
N GLU A 96 7.96 11.43 10.47
CA GLU A 96 6.99 12.40 9.98
C GLU A 96 6.55 12.05 8.56
N ILE A 97 5.25 11.88 8.36
CA ILE A 97 4.68 11.65 7.02
C ILE A 97 4.75 12.98 6.27
N GLN A 98 5.26 12.94 5.04
CA GLN A 98 5.48 14.17 4.28
C GLN A 98 4.72 14.23 2.97
N ASN A 99 5.21 13.60 1.91
CA ASN A 99 4.71 13.83 0.56
C ASN A 99 4.05 12.59 -0.04
N PRO A 100 3.00 12.77 -0.87
CA PRO A 100 2.42 11.64 -1.57
C PRO A 100 3.41 11.05 -2.57
N VAL A 101 3.34 9.74 -2.75
CA VAL A 101 4.16 8.98 -3.69
C VAL A 101 3.21 8.31 -4.68
N PRO A 102 3.49 8.40 -6.00
CA PRO A 102 2.64 7.74 -6.98
C PRO A 102 2.54 6.22 -6.73
N VAL A 103 1.36 5.68 -6.89
CA VAL A 103 1.10 4.24 -6.75
C VAL A 103 0.89 3.65 -8.13
N CYS A 104 1.76 2.71 -8.52
CA CYS A 104 1.67 2.02 -9.79
C CYS A 104 1.26 0.58 -9.52
N LEU A 105 0.05 0.21 -9.93
CA LEU A 105 -0.50 -1.13 -9.69
C LEU A 105 -0.41 -2.04 -10.92
N GLU A 106 0.05 -1.52 -12.05
CA GLU A 106 0.25 -2.34 -13.23
C GLU A 106 1.52 -3.17 -13.07
N GLU A 107 1.44 -4.42 -13.50
CA GLU A 107 2.62 -5.27 -13.51
C GLU A 107 3.48 -4.88 -14.70
N THR A 108 4.66 -4.30 -14.43
CA THR A 108 5.61 -3.93 -15.48
C THR A 108 6.71 -4.97 -15.54
N ARG A 109 6.99 -5.44 -16.75
CA ARG A 109 8.04 -6.41 -17.00
C ARG A 109 8.91 -5.99 -18.16
#